data_459c2ae7e0cb87705dda764f02cfd18d
#
_entry.id   459c2ae7e0cb87705dda764f02cfd18d
#
_cell.length_a   1.000
_cell.length_b   1.000
_cell.length_c   1.000
_cell.angle_alpha   90.00
_cell.angle_beta   90.00
_cell.angle_gamma   90.00
#
_symmetry.space_group_name_H-M   'P 1'
#
loop_
_entity.id
_entity.type
_entity.pdbx_description
1 polymer ?
#
loop_
_entity_poly.entity_id
_entity_poly.type
_entity_poly.pdbx_seq_one_letter_code
_entity_poly.pdbx_strand_id
1 'polypeptide(L)'
;MKRIMVIGISAGAGKSTFARKLGEKTGIEVHHLDAVFWKPGWVESGLQEFSDAQRELVKKQQWIIEGNYSNTFEIRGAACDTVIYLELPLYLCLYRVLKRWLTNLGKTRPDMAAGCKEKMDWKFIKFILTTYGPRKKKMAERLDRFAAEGKKVIALKDTSDIDSYIEDFDVKPNNAS
;
A
#
# COMPACT_ATOMS: atom_id res chain seq x y z
N MET A 1 -5.87 16.79 -0.15
CA MET A 1 -5.26 15.44 -0.23
C MET A 1 -3.82 15.61 -0.66
N LYS A 2 -2.92 15.58 0.30
CA LYS A 2 -1.46 15.76 0.07
C LYS A 2 -0.63 14.64 0.69
N ARG A 3 -1.06 14.11 1.84
CA ARG A 3 -0.35 13.07 2.59
C ARG A 3 -1.21 11.81 2.63
N ILE A 4 -0.96 10.92 1.66
CA ILE A 4 -1.84 9.80 1.34
C ILE A 4 -1.22 8.50 1.82
N MET A 5 -1.92 7.78 2.69
CA MET A 5 -1.58 6.42 3.10
C MET A 5 -2.37 5.42 2.27
N VAL A 6 -1.71 4.58 1.48
CA VAL A 6 -2.33 3.50 0.70
C VAL A 6 -2.10 2.17 1.40
N ILE A 7 -3.18 1.56 1.83
CA ILE A 7 -3.18 0.26 2.53
C ILE A 7 -4.12 -0.72 1.84
N GLY A 8 -4.03 -1.99 2.17
CA GLY A 8 -4.92 -3.00 1.59
C GLY A 8 -5.14 -4.17 2.51
N ILE A 9 -6.20 -4.91 2.22
CA ILE A 9 -6.59 -6.09 3.01
C ILE A 9 -5.48 -7.14 3.07
N SER A 10 -4.77 -7.35 1.96
CA SER A 10 -3.74 -8.38 1.83
C SER A 10 -2.70 -8.04 0.75
N ALA A 11 -1.69 -8.89 0.60
CA ALA A 11 -0.92 -8.96 -0.64
C ALA A 11 -1.85 -9.31 -1.81
N GLY A 12 -1.53 -8.83 -3.00
CA GLY A 12 -2.40 -9.01 -4.19
C GLY A 12 -3.59 -8.06 -4.27
N ALA A 13 -3.85 -7.22 -3.26
CA ALA A 13 -4.90 -6.19 -3.33
C ALA A 13 -4.62 -5.08 -4.38
N GLY A 14 -3.41 -5.04 -4.96
CA GLY A 14 -3.08 -4.08 -6.02
C GLY A 14 -2.55 -2.73 -5.53
N LYS A 15 -2.18 -2.61 -4.25
CA LYS A 15 -1.70 -1.37 -3.62
C LYS A 15 -0.59 -0.66 -4.39
N SER A 16 0.47 -1.38 -4.75
CA SER A 16 1.63 -0.78 -5.43
C SER A 16 1.27 -0.24 -6.81
N THR A 17 0.46 -0.99 -7.57
CA THR A 17 -0.05 -0.53 -8.88
C THR A 17 -0.95 0.69 -8.72
N PHE A 18 -1.85 0.67 -7.75
CA PHE A 18 -2.74 1.78 -7.45
C PHE A 18 -1.94 3.03 -7.03
N ALA A 19 -1.02 2.89 -6.08
CA ALA A 19 -0.20 4.00 -5.59
C ALA A 19 0.61 4.64 -6.73
N ARG A 20 1.21 3.83 -7.62
CA ARG A 20 1.93 4.32 -8.80
C ARG A 20 1.02 5.12 -9.73
N LYS A 21 -0.15 4.56 -10.12
CA LYS A 21 -1.14 5.26 -10.95
C LYS A 21 -1.59 6.58 -10.30
N LEU A 22 -1.87 6.56 -8.99
CA LEU A 22 -2.25 7.76 -8.25
C LEU A 22 -1.12 8.80 -8.23
N GLY A 23 0.12 8.39 -8.06
CA GLY A 23 1.29 9.26 -8.13
C GLY A 23 1.45 9.90 -9.51
N GLU A 24 1.29 9.12 -10.59
CA GLU A 24 1.31 9.62 -11.98
C GLU A 24 0.22 10.68 -12.23
N LYS A 25 -0.99 10.49 -11.66
CA LYS A 25 -2.11 11.42 -11.82
C LYS A 25 -1.99 12.69 -10.96
N THR A 26 -1.42 12.58 -9.77
CA THR A 26 -1.35 13.69 -8.81
C THR A 26 -0.02 14.44 -8.83
N GLY A 27 1.02 13.88 -9.45
CA GLY A 27 2.39 14.41 -9.38
C GLY A 27 3.04 14.22 -8.00
N ILE A 28 2.43 13.44 -7.09
CA ILE A 28 2.95 13.21 -5.74
C ILE A 28 3.88 11.99 -5.75
N GLU A 29 5.05 12.13 -5.14
CA GLU A 29 6.04 11.07 -5.02
C GLU A 29 5.48 9.86 -4.24
N VAL A 30 5.71 8.66 -4.79
CA VAL A 30 5.27 7.38 -4.20
C VAL A 30 6.43 6.69 -3.49
N HIS A 31 6.20 6.31 -2.24
CA HIS A 31 7.15 5.56 -1.41
C HIS A 31 6.58 4.17 -1.11
N HIS A 32 7.17 3.14 -1.71
CA HIS A 32 6.84 1.74 -1.45
C HIS A 32 7.60 1.27 -0.21
N LEU A 33 6.89 0.95 0.86
CA LEU A 33 7.53 0.49 2.09
C LEU A 33 8.26 -0.84 1.95
N ASP A 34 7.86 -1.68 1.01
CA ASP A 34 8.57 -2.91 0.70
C ASP A 34 10.01 -2.62 0.21
N ALA A 35 10.21 -1.54 -0.56
CA ALA A 35 11.54 -1.12 -1.00
C ALA A 35 12.40 -0.52 0.15
N VAL A 36 11.78 0.01 1.18
CA VAL A 36 12.45 0.56 2.38
C VAL A 36 12.77 -0.54 3.39
N PHE A 37 11.88 -1.53 3.53
CA PHE A 37 11.99 -2.60 4.51
C PHE A 37 12.95 -3.72 4.09
N TRP A 38 12.90 -4.13 2.83
CA TRP A 38 13.72 -5.23 2.33
C TRP A 38 15.05 -4.72 1.78
N LYS A 39 16.14 -5.29 2.29
CA LYS A 39 17.49 -5.12 1.75
C LYS A 39 17.76 -6.22 0.72
N PRO A 40 18.82 -6.09 -0.14
CA PRO A 40 19.18 -7.11 -1.12
C PRO A 40 19.23 -8.51 -0.51
N GLY A 41 18.67 -9.49 -1.21
CA GLY A 41 18.63 -10.88 -0.74
C GLY A 41 17.51 -11.20 0.26
N TRP A 42 16.46 -10.35 0.37
CA TRP A 42 15.34 -10.51 1.29
C TRP A 42 15.75 -10.42 2.78
N VAL A 43 16.74 -9.59 3.07
CA VAL A 43 17.15 -9.27 4.45
C VAL A 43 16.23 -8.16 4.98
N GLU A 44 15.63 -8.37 6.15
CA GLU A 44 14.79 -7.37 6.79
C GLU A 44 15.63 -6.22 7.36
N SER A 45 15.22 -4.98 7.20
CA SER A 45 15.77 -3.86 7.94
C SER A 45 15.35 -3.93 9.42
N GLY A 46 16.20 -3.43 10.31
CA GLY A 46 15.87 -3.34 11.72
C GLY A 46 14.65 -2.43 11.95
N LEU A 47 13.83 -2.74 12.97
CA LEU A 47 12.62 -1.98 13.27
C LEU A 47 12.91 -0.48 13.49
N GLN A 48 14.01 -0.15 14.16
CA GLN A 48 14.40 1.24 14.40
C GLN A 48 14.74 1.96 13.09
N GLU A 49 15.60 1.36 12.27
CA GLU A 49 16.00 1.88 10.96
C GLU A 49 14.76 2.13 10.05
N PHE A 50 13.86 1.14 10.00
CA PHE A 50 12.63 1.23 9.23
C PHE A 50 11.66 2.30 9.75
N SER A 51 11.60 2.47 11.08
CA SER A 51 10.79 3.51 11.72
C SER A 51 11.35 4.91 11.44
N ASP A 52 12.67 5.07 11.53
CA ASP A 52 13.32 6.35 11.29
C ASP A 52 13.21 6.78 9.83
N ALA A 53 13.39 5.85 8.90
CA ALA A 53 13.13 6.11 7.48
C ALA A 53 11.71 6.62 7.24
N GLN A 54 10.69 6.03 7.86
CA GLN A 54 9.32 6.51 7.73
C GLN A 54 9.08 7.87 8.40
N ARG A 55 9.72 8.14 9.56
CA ARG A 55 9.65 9.47 10.20
C ARG A 55 10.20 10.56 9.30
N GLU A 56 11.26 10.29 8.54
CA GLU A 56 11.78 11.24 7.55
C GLU A 56 10.81 11.42 6.37
N LEU A 57 10.23 10.35 5.85
CA LEU A 57 9.27 10.43 4.75
C LEU A 57 8.04 11.27 5.10
N VAL A 58 7.48 11.11 6.31
CA VAL A 58 6.26 11.83 6.70
C VAL A 58 6.48 13.32 7.01
N LYS A 59 7.73 13.80 7.11
CA LYS A 59 8.05 15.23 7.24
C LYS A 59 7.83 16.00 5.93
N LYS A 60 7.83 15.31 4.78
CA LYS A 60 7.58 15.95 3.49
C LYS A 60 6.18 16.56 3.46
N GLN A 61 6.01 17.67 2.74
CA GLN A 61 4.73 18.35 2.61
C GLN A 61 3.67 17.51 1.91
N GLN A 62 4.09 16.67 0.97
CA GLN A 62 3.21 15.76 0.24
C GLN A 62 3.91 14.43 -0.03
N TRP A 63 3.15 13.33 0.04
CA TRP A 63 3.64 11.99 -0.19
C TRP A 63 2.49 10.99 -0.39
N ILE A 64 2.77 9.92 -1.10
CA ILE A 64 1.97 8.70 -1.14
C ILE A 64 2.83 7.60 -0.54
N ILE A 65 2.47 7.08 0.64
CA ILE A 65 3.18 5.97 1.28
C ILE A 65 2.32 4.71 1.20
N GLU A 66 2.85 3.68 0.54
CA GLU A 66 2.16 2.40 0.31
C GLU A 66 2.79 1.28 1.13
N GLY A 67 1.94 0.52 1.83
CA GLY A 67 2.34 -0.67 2.58
C GLY A 67 1.56 -0.89 3.88
N ASN A 68 1.45 -2.15 4.31
CA ASN A 68 0.62 -2.49 5.47
C ASN A 68 1.33 -2.42 6.83
N TYR A 69 2.60 -2.71 6.93
CA TYR A 69 3.50 -2.73 8.10
C TYR A 69 2.88 -2.27 9.43
N SER A 70 2.33 -3.22 10.20
CA SER A 70 1.55 -2.94 11.42
C SER A 70 2.36 -2.31 12.54
N ASN A 71 3.66 -2.65 12.65
CA ASN A 71 4.53 -2.19 13.73
C ASN A 71 4.87 -0.69 13.61
N THR A 72 4.78 -0.12 12.41
CA THR A 72 5.08 1.29 12.14
C THR A 72 3.86 2.05 11.60
N PHE A 73 2.67 1.45 11.70
CA PHE A 73 1.43 1.96 11.13
C PHE A 73 1.08 3.35 11.65
N GLU A 74 1.27 3.59 12.94
CA GLU A 74 0.90 4.84 13.61
C GLU A 74 1.76 6.03 13.13
N ILE A 75 3.00 5.80 12.69
CA ILE A 75 3.87 6.89 12.16
C ILE A 75 3.19 7.56 10.97
N ARG A 76 2.72 6.77 10.02
CA ARG A 76 2.03 7.27 8.82
C ARG A 76 0.60 7.68 9.13
N GLY A 77 -0.06 6.88 9.97
CA GLY A 77 -1.44 7.12 10.39
C GLY A 77 -1.63 8.48 11.04
N ALA A 78 -0.73 8.88 11.94
CA ALA A 78 -0.78 10.20 12.57
C ALA A 78 -0.55 11.35 11.58
N ALA A 79 0.32 11.15 10.59
CA ALA A 79 0.75 12.21 9.67
C ALA A 79 -0.14 12.37 8.43
N CYS A 80 -0.90 11.35 8.04
CA CYS A 80 -1.71 11.39 6.83
C CYS A 80 -2.95 12.29 6.96
N ASP A 81 -3.37 12.89 5.85
CA ASP A 81 -4.67 13.56 5.71
C ASP A 81 -5.70 12.66 5.00
N THR A 82 -5.23 11.63 4.31
CA THR A 82 -6.08 10.73 3.51
C THR A 82 -5.61 9.30 3.66
N VAL A 83 -6.55 8.39 3.85
CA VAL A 83 -6.33 6.93 3.88
C VAL A 83 -7.13 6.30 2.75
N ILE A 84 -6.46 5.55 1.89
CA ILE A 84 -7.09 4.78 0.82
C ILE A 84 -6.89 3.30 1.11
N TYR A 85 -7.98 2.58 1.27
CA TYR A 85 -7.99 1.16 1.63
C TYR A 85 -8.53 0.30 0.49
N LEU A 86 -7.72 -0.63 0.01
CA LEU A 86 -8.10 -1.60 -1.02
C LEU A 86 -8.56 -2.90 -0.36
N GLU A 87 -9.88 -3.15 -0.38
CA GLU A 87 -10.51 -4.32 0.23
C GLU A 87 -10.99 -5.31 -0.83
N LEU A 88 -10.08 -5.90 -1.58
CA LEU A 88 -10.45 -6.89 -2.60
C LEU A 88 -10.74 -8.27 -1.99
N PRO A 89 -11.64 -9.07 -2.63
CA PRO A 89 -11.92 -10.44 -2.22
C PRO A 89 -10.66 -11.30 -2.15
N LEU A 90 -10.62 -12.24 -1.18
CA LEU A 90 -9.48 -13.11 -0.94
C LEU A 90 -9.04 -13.88 -2.19
N TYR A 91 -10.00 -14.46 -2.92
CA TYR A 91 -9.70 -15.23 -4.13
C TYR A 91 -8.98 -14.40 -5.19
N LEU A 92 -9.36 -13.13 -5.34
CA LEU A 92 -8.72 -12.21 -6.27
C LEU A 92 -7.31 -11.84 -5.83
N CYS A 93 -7.11 -11.62 -4.53
CA CYS A 93 -5.80 -11.38 -3.95
C CYS A 93 -4.85 -12.57 -4.21
N LEU A 94 -5.32 -13.80 -3.96
CA LEU A 94 -4.55 -15.02 -4.19
C LEU A 94 -4.24 -15.21 -5.69
N TYR A 95 -5.23 -15.07 -6.54
CA TYR A 95 -5.05 -15.14 -8.00
C TYR A 95 -3.96 -14.17 -8.47
N ARG A 96 -4.02 -12.91 -8.02
CA ARG A 96 -3.02 -11.89 -8.39
C ARG A 96 -1.63 -12.19 -7.85
N VAL A 97 -1.52 -12.76 -6.65
CA VAL A 97 -0.23 -13.20 -6.09
C VAL A 97 0.36 -14.34 -6.91
N LEU A 98 -0.44 -15.35 -7.26
CA LEU A 98 -0.01 -16.48 -8.10
C LEU A 98 0.38 -16.02 -9.51
N LYS A 99 -0.47 -15.20 -10.16
CA LYS A 99 -0.17 -14.64 -11.48
C LYS A 99 1.13 -13.82 -11.45
N ARG A 100 1.31 -12.97 -10.45
CA ARG A 100 2.51 -12.18 -10.27
C ARG A 100 3.76 -13.04 -10.15
N TRP A 101 3.71 -14.09 -9.32
CA TRP A 101 4.80 -15.04 -9.19
C TRP A 101 5.15 -15.69 -10.53
N LEU A 102 4.17 -16.20 -11.28
CA LEU A 102 4.40 -16.83 -12.58
C LEU A 102 5.03 -15.86 -13.59
N THR A 103 4.59 -14.60 -13.61
CA THR A 103 5.05 -13.60 -14.59
C THR A 103 6.39 -12.95 -14.23
N ASN A 104 6.78 -12.95 -12.94
CA ASN A 104 8.00 -12.31 -12.46
C ASN A 104 9.00 -13.30 -11.84
N LEU A 105 8.88 -14.59 -12.15
CA LEU A 105 9.76 -15.62 -11.62
C LEU A 105 11.24 -15.24 -11.87
N GLY A 106 12.02 -15.18 -10.79
CA GLY A 106 13.46 -14.84 -10.84
C GLY A 106 13.77 -13.37 -11.14
N LYS A 107 12.78 -12.50 -11.34
CA LYS A 107 12.96 -11.05 -11.55
C LYS A 107 12.69 -10.26 -10.27
N THR A 108 13.33 -9.11 -10.13
CA THR A 108 13.01 -8.13 -9.08
C THR A 108 11.94 -7.17 -9.59
N ARG A 109 10.91 -6.90 -8.79
CA ARG A 109 9.83 -5.96 -9.12
C ARG A 109 10.25 -4.50 -8.89
N PRO A 110 9.66 -3.54 -9.62
CA PRO A 110 9.97 -2.11 -9.45
C PRO A 110 9.63 -1.55 -8.05
N ASP A 111 8.66 -2.15 -7.35
CA ASP A 111 8.20 -1.77 -6.01
C ASP A 111 9.00 -2.47 -4.88
N MET A 112 10.09 -3.18 -5.22
CA MET A 112 10.94 -3.90 -4.29
C MET A 112 12.39 -3.38 -4.32
N ALA A 113 13.12 -3.62 -3.24
CA ALA A 113 14.54 -3.36 -3.21
C ALA A 113 15.30 -4.22 -4.25
N ALA A 114 16.40 -3.68 -4.78
CA ALA A 114 17.24 -4.40 -5.73
C ALA A 114 17.70 -5.75 -5.14
N GLY A 115 17.73 -6.81 -5.96
CA GLY A 115 18.15 -8.14 -5.52
C GLY A 115 17.08 -8.96 -4.79
N CYS A 116 15.87 -8.45 -4.58
CA CYS A 116 14.74 -9.20 -4.04
C CYS A 116 13.96 -9.88 -5.17
N LYS A 117 14.49 -10.99 -5.67
CA LYS A 117 13.85 -11.76 -6.75
C LYS A 117 12.56 -12.41 -6.28
N GLU A 118 11.53 -12.39 -7.14
CA GLU A 118 10.24 -13.02 -6.85
C GLU A 118 10.42 -14.53 -6.68
N LYS A 119 9.89 -15.08 -5.59
CA LYS A 119 9.90 -16.51 -5.28
C LYS A 119 8.57 -16.96 -4.71
N MET A 120 8.21 -18.23 -4.94
CA MET A 120 7.04 -18.82 -4.28
C MET A 120 7.42 -19.18 -2.84
N ASP A 121 6.61 -18.70 -1.92
CA ASP A 121 6.70 -19.08 -0.50
C ASP A 121 5.34 -19.53 0.01
N TRP A 122 5.23 -20.83 0.29
CA TRP A 122 4.01 -21.42 0.86
C TRP A 122 3.65 -20.85 2.23
N LYS A 123 4.65 -20.42 3.02
CA LYS A 123 4.40 -19.72 4.29
C LYS A 123 3.68 -18.41 4.05
N PHE A 124 4.04 -17.71 2.96
CA PHE A 124 3.39 -16.46 2.55
C PHE A 124 1.94 -16.68 2.09
N ILE A 125 1.66 -17.74 1.33
CA ILE A 125 0.28 -18.09 0.95
C ILE A 125 -0.56 -18.44 2.21
N LYS A 126 -0.02 -19.26 3.12
CA LYS A 126 -0.68 -19.57 4.41
C LYS A 126 -0.95 -18.30 5.21
N PHE A 127 0.02 -17.38 5.28
CA PHE A 127 -0.13 -16.11 5.95
C PHE A 127 -1.28 -15.27 5.36
N ILE A 128 -1.41 -15.19 4.03
CA ILE A 128 -2.52 -14.49 3.38
C ILE A 128 -3.86 -15.12 3.82
N LEU A 129 -3.98 -16.42 3.73
CA LEU A 129 -5.21 -17.16 4.08
C LEU A 129 -5.62 -16.96 5.54
N THR A 130 -4.67 -17.09 6.46
CA THR A 130 -4.95 -17.05 7.90
C THR A 130 -5.15 -15.64 8.45
N THR A 131 -4.58 -14.62 7.81
CA THR A 131 -4.63 -13.24 8.31
C THR A 131 -5.72 -12.39 7.66
N TYR A 132 -6.34 -12.83 6.58
CA TYR A 132 -7.32 -12.04 5.82
C TYR A 132 -8.52 -11.61 6.69
N GLY A 133 -9.21 -12.56 7.31
CA GLY A 133 -10.39 -12.29 8.16
C GLY A 133 -10.07 -11.39 9.36
N PRO A 134 -9.10 -11.74 10.21
CA PRO A 134 -8.68 -10.88 11.32
C PRO A 134 -8.25 -9.48 10.90
N ARG A 135 -7.56 -9.34 9.76
CA ARG A 135 -7.17 -8.03 9.23
C ARG A 135 -8.36 -7.19 8.79
N LYS A 136 -9.36 -7.80 8.16
CA LYS A 136 -10.57 -7.10 7.74
C LYS A 136 -11.24 -6.42 8.93
N LYS A 137 -11.46 -7.15 10.04
CA LYS A 137 -12.04 -6.61 11.28
C LYS A 137 -11.19 -5.46 11.85
N LYS A 138 -9.90 -5.72 12.07
CA LYS A 138 -8.99 -4.71 12.62
C LYS A 138 -8.88 -3.45 11.75
N MET A 139 -8.98 -3.63 10.43
CA MET A 139 -8.92 -2.49 9.51
C MET A 139 -10.19 -1.64 9.55
N ALA A 140 -11.37 -2.26 9.67
CA ALA A 140 -12.61 -1.51 9.84
C ALA A 140 -12.53 -0.57 11.07
N GLU A 141 -12.11 -1.10 12.23
CA GLU A 141 -11.93 -0.32 13.46
C GLU A 141 -10.93 0.86 13.27
N ARG A 142 -9.85 0.63 12.50
CA ARG A 142 -8.87 1.68 12.18
C ARG A 142 -9.43 2.76 11.27
N LEU A 143 -10.20 2.38 10.26
CA LEU A 143 -10.81 3.33 9.32
C LEU A 143 -11.84 4.21 10.04
N ASP A 144 -12.65 3.63 10.93
CA ASP A 144 -13.59 4.38 11.78
C ASP A 144 -12.85 5.40 12.65
N ARG A 145 -11.72 5.00 13.27
CA ARG A 145 -10.88 5.92 14.04
C ARG A 145 -10.35 7.07 13.18
N PHE A 146 -9.83 6.79 12.00
CA PHE A 146 -9.32 7.83 11.10
C PHE A 146 -10.42 8.80 10.65
N ALA A 147 -11.63 8.29 10.38
CA ALA A 147 -12.78 9.13 10.06
C ALA A 147 -13.15 10.04 11.25
N ALA A 148 -13.17 9.50 12.48
CA ALA A 148 -13.41 10.27 13.70
C ALA A 148 -12.32 11.33 13.96
N GLU A 149 -11.08 11.08 13.53
CA GLU A 149 -9.98 12.05 13.58
C GLU A 149 -10.07 13.12 12.45
N GLY A 150 -11.13 13.12 11.64
CA GLY A 150 -11.33 14.08 10.55
C GLY A 150 -10.51 13.82 9.30
N LYS A 151 -9.90 12.63 9.15
CA LYS A 151 -9.15 12.26 7.95
C LYS A 151 -10.10 11.79 6.85
N LYS A 152 -9.72 12.03 5.60
CA LYS A 152 -10.45 11.49 4.46
C LYS A 152 -10.20 9.99 4.34
N VAL A 153 -11.25 9.18 4.49
CA VAL A 153 -11.19 7.72 4.38
C VAL A 153 -11.90 7.28 3.10
N ILE A 154 -11.22 6.48 2.28
CA ILE A 154 -11.73 5.95 1.01
C ILE A 154 -11.50 4.44 1.02
N ALA A 155 -12.59 3.67 0.98
CA ALA A 155 -12.57 2.21 0.88
C ALA A 155 -13.01 1.79 -0.53
N LEU A 156 -12.12 1.11 -1.27
CA LEU A 156 -12.36 0.59 -2.61
C LEU A 156 -12.47 -0.93 -2.51
N LYS A 157 -13.67 -1.46 -2.82
CA LYS A 157 -14.01 -2.86 -2.49
C LYS A 157 -13.93 -3.82 -3.68
N ASP A 158 -13.89 -3.28 -4.88
CA ASP A 158 -13.75 -4.08 -6.09
C ASP A 158 -12.80 -3.40 -7.11
N THR A 159 -12.61 -4.06 -8.24
CA THR A 159 -11.71 -3.57 -9.29
C THR A 159 -12.29 -2.35 -10.00
N SER A 160 -13.62 -2.31 -10.16
CA SER A 160 -14.33 -1.20 -10.80
C SER A 160 -14.20 0.07 -9.96
N ASP A 161 -14.40 -0.02 -8.64
CA ASP A 161 -14.17 1.08 -7.70
C ASP A 161 -12.76 1.66 -7.84
N ILE A 162 -11.75 0.76 -7.95
CA ILE A 162 -10.34 1.15 -8.07
C ILE A 162 -10.07 1.89 -9.39
N ASP A 163 -10.58 1.36 -10.50
CA ASP A 163 -10.36 1.94 -11.82
C ASP A 163 -11.10 3.28 -11.95
N SER A 164 -12.39 3.34 -11.56
CA SER A 164 -13.17 4.58 -11.55
C SER A 164 -12.54 5.66 -10.68
N TYR A 165 -12.06 5.29 -9.49
CA TYR A 165 -11.40 6.26 -8.60
C TYR A 165 -10.15 6.88 -9.21
N ILE A 166 -9.35 6.11 -9.96
CA ILE A 166 -8.17 6.61 -10.67
C ILE A 166 -8.57 7.48 -11.88
N GLU A 167 -9.62 7.09 -12.61
CA GLU A 167 -10.11 7.85 -13.76
C GLU A 167 -10.68 9.22 -13.37
N ASP A 168 -11.33 9.33 -12.20
CA ASP A 168 -11.86 10.60 -11.69
C ASP A 168 -10.77 11.69 -11.49
N PHE A 169 -9.50 11.32 -11.38
CA PHE A 169 -8.38 12.27 -11.36
C PHE A 169 -8.08 12.87 -12.74
N ASP A 170 -8.52 12.25 -13.83
CA ASP A 170 -8.33 12.80 -15.19
C ASP A 170 -9.33 13.94 -15.49
N VAL A 171 -10.44 13.99 -14.76
CA VAL A 171 -11.54 14.94 -15.04
C VAL A 171 -11.34 16.30 -14.35
N LYS A 172 -10.39 16.42 -13.42
CA LYS A 172 -10.08 17.71 -12.77
C LYS A 172 -8.83 18.32 -13.37
N PRO A 173 -8.94 19.26 -14.36
CA PRO A 173 -7.83 20.10 -14.72
C PRO A 173 -7.39 20.89 -13.48
N ASN A 174 -6.09 20.97 -13.27
CA ASN A 174 -5.48 21.85 -12.27
C ASN A 174 -5.96 23.30 -12.49
N ASN A 175 -7.05 23.69 -11.87
CA ASN A 175 -7.36 25.10 -11.64
C ASN A 175 -6.57 25.55 -10.41
N ALA A 176 -5.28 25.79 -10.60
CA ALA A 176 -4.44 26.56 -9.72
C ALA A 176 -4.16 27.87 -10.43
N SER A 177 -4.99 28.85 -10.13
CA SER A 177 -4.62 30.29 -10.29
C SER A 177 -4.28 30.80 -8.91
#